data_61c9806b11f0bdb0bfb8623604297b43
#
_entry.id   61c9806b11f0bdb0bfb8623604297b43
#
_cell.length_a   1.000
_cell.length_b   1.000
_cell.length_c   1.000
_cell.angle_alpha   90.00
_cell.angle_beta   90.00
_cell.angle_gamma   90.00
#
_symmetry.space_group_name_H-M   'P 1'
#
loop_
_entity.id
_entity.type
_entity.pdbx_description
1 polymer ?
#
loop_
_entity_poly.entity_id
_entity_poly.type
_entity_poly.pdbx_seq_one_letter_code
_entity_poly.pdbx_strand_id
1 'polypeptide(L)'
;GSYLLLEINSDNLIQEKMQGKVIPIKKLLKDNGIDYSNFKINNQTLSLGINNVDKFDLVFYSKKENLVNPYIDNYRSFELEYKKNKDDQIIISFSKFGLLTINNSALQQSIEIVRRRIDDVGTKEPTILQRGEKRILVELPGLKDPDRIKALLGKTAKLNFRLISENSEFGIDRLISE
;
A
#
# COMPACT_ATOMS: atom_id res chain seq x y z
N GLY A 1 -5.37 4.06 30.70
CA GLY A 1 -4.48 3.38 29.78
C GLY A 1 -3.85 4.35 28.81
N SER A 2 -2.72 3.96 28.20
CA SER A 2 -2.08 4.75 27.17
C SER A 2 -2.53 4.30 25.79
N TYR A 3 -2.84 5.25 24.92
CA TYR A 3 -3.22 5.02 23.53
C TYR A 3 -2.13 5.53 22.60
N LEU A 4 -1.83 4.75 21.57
CA LEU A 4 -0.98 5.16 20.46
C LEU A 4 -1.78 5.06 19.18
N LEU A 5 -1.71 6.10 18.36
CA LEU A 5 -2.24 6.07 17.00
C LEU A 5 -1.07 6.05 16.01
N LEU A 6 -0.99 4.97 15.26
CA LEU A 6 0.04 4.75 14.26
C LEU A 6 -0.56 4.95 12.87
N GLU A 7 0.12 5.68 12.01
CA GLU A 7 -0.20 5.78 10.60
C GLU A 7 0.86 5.07 9.78
N ILE A 8 0.42 4.26 8.82
CA ILE A 8 1.30 3.53 7.91
C ILE A 8 1.58 4.42 6.71
N ASN A 9 2.86 4.58 6.39
CA ASN A 9 3.28 5.16 5.11
C ASN A 9 3.64 4.02 4.16
N SER A 10 2.78 3.76 3.18
CA SER A 10 2.95 2.71 2.18
C SER A 10 3.63 3.18 0.87
N ASP A 11 4.10 4.41 0.78
CA ASP A 11 4.65 4.97 -0.45
C ASP A 11 5.83 4.16 -0.99
N ASN A 12 6.77 3.77 -0.14
CA ASN A 12 7.90 2.94 -0.53
C ASN A 12 7.46 1.54 -0.99
N LEU A 13 6.47 0.95 -0.34
CA LEU A 13 5.91 -0.34 -0.72
C LEU A 13 5.24 -0.27 -2.09
N ILE A 14 4.46 0.77 -2.36
CA ILE A 14 3.81 1.00 -3.65
C ILE A 14 4.86 1.18 -4.75
N GLN A 15 5.91 1.94 -4.46
CA GLN A 15 7.03 2.13 -5.37
C GLN A 15 7.75 0.81 -5.70
N GLU A 16 8.06 -0.01 -4.69
CA GLU A 16 8.65 -1.34 -4.88
C GLU A 16 7.75 -2.26 -5.72
N LYS A 17 6.45 -2.25 -5.46
CA LYS A 17 5.49 -3.05 -6.23
C LYS A 17 5.39 -2.58 -7.68
N MET A 18 5.46 -1.28 -7.94
CA MET A 18 5.51 -0.76 -9.30
C MET A 18 6.82 -1.13 -10.00
N GLN A 19 7.95 -1.06 -9.31
CA GLN A 19 9.23 -1.56 -9.85
C GLN A 19 9.17 -3.03 -10.22
N GLY A 20 8.49 -3.83 -9.42
CA GLY A 20 8.26 -5.25 -9.71
C GLY A 20 7.39 -5.51 -10.94
N LYS A 21 6.65 -4.52 -11.43
CA LYS A 21 5.84 -4.61 -12.67
C LYS A 21 6.66 -4.36 -13.94
N VAL A 22 7.87 -3.80 -13.85
CA VAL A 22 8.69 -3.41 -15.02
C VAL A 22 8.96 -4.60 -15.95
N ILE A 23 9.54 -5.67 -15.42
CA ILE A 23 9.88 -6.86 -16.20
C ILE A 23 8.63 -7.57 -16.74
N PRO A 24 7.59 -7.83 -15.93
CA PRO A 24 6.34 -8.40 -16.41
C PRO A 24 5.66 -7.59 -17.53
N ILE A 25 5.64 -6.26 -17.43
CA ILE A 25 5.06 -5.40 -18.46
C ILE A 25 5.88 -5.49 -19.76
N LYS A 26 7.20 -5.39 -19.67
CA LYS A 26 8.07 -5.53 -20.85
C LYS A 26 7.88 -6.90 -21.52
N LYS A 27 7.75 -7.96 -20.74
CA LYS A 27 7.46 -9.30 -21.26
C LYS A 27 6.08 -9.36 -21.94
N LEU A 28 5.05 -8.77 -21.33
CA LEU A 28 3.72 -8.68 -21.93
C LEU A 28 3.74 -8.01 -23.29
N LEU A 29 4.45 -6.89 -23.41
CA LEU A 29 4.60 -6.15 -24.66
C LEU A 29 5.31 -7.00 -25.73
N LYS A 30 6.44 -7.58 -25.36
CA LYS A 30 7.25 -8.44 -26.26
C LYS A 30 6.46 -9.65 -26.75
N ASP A 31 5.80 -10.40 -25.84
CA ASP A 31 5.07 -11.62 -26.17
C ASP A 31 3.86 -11.33 -27.08
N ASN A 32 3.37 -10.11 -27.09
CA ASN A 32 2.25 -9.67 -27.94
C ASN A 32 2.70 -8.83 -29.14
N GLY A 33 3.98 -8.69 -29.40
CA GLY A 33 4.51 -7.94 -30.55
C GLY A 33 4.14 -6.45 -30.50
N ILE A 34 4.09 -5.87 -29.30
CA ILE A 34 3.84 -4.45 -29.10
C ILE A 34 5.18 -3.75 -28.89
N ASP A 35 5.57 -2.93 -29.86
CA ASP A 35 6.78 -2.12 -29.74
C ASP A 35 6.55 -0.94 -28.82
N TYR A 36 7.55 -0.64 -28.00
CA TYR A 36 7.51 0.44 -27.05
C TYR A 36 8.79 1.29 -27.09
N SER A 37 8.66 2.51 -26.63
CA SER A 37 9.75 3.48 -26.53
C SER A 37 9.66 4.28 -25.24
N ASN A 38 10.76 4.92 -24.84
CA ASN A 38 10.80 5.82 -23.70
C ASN A 38 10.21 5.23 -22.41
N PHE A 39 10.54 3.99 -22.11
CA PHE A 39 10.10 3.33 -20.89
C PHE A 39 10.77 3.95 -19.68
N LYS A 40 9.99 4.58 -18.81
CA LYS A 40 10.47 5.28 -17.61
C LYS A 40 9.64 4.87 -16.39
N ILE A 41 10.33 4.69 -15.28
CA ILE A 41 9.70 4.55 -13.96
C ILE A 41 9.84 5.86 -13.21
N ASN A 42 8.73 6.39 -12.70
CA ASN A 42 8.66 7.61 -11.88
C ASN A 42 7.93 7.31 -10.58
N ASN A 43 8.68 7.06 -9.51
CA ASN A 43 8.08 6.72 -8.21
C ASN A 43 7.06 5.57 -8.30
N GLN A 44 5.79 5.89 -8.33
CA GLN A 44 4.69 4.93 -8.31
C GLN A 44 4.04 4.69 -9.68
N THR A 45 4.61 5.25 -10.75
CA THR A 45 4.07 5.16 -12.10
C THR A 45 5.09 4.68 -13.11
N LEU A 46 4.61 4.08 -14.20
CA LEU A 46 5.40 3.77 -15.38
C LEU A 46 4.86 4.55 -16.58
N SER A 47 5.75 5.14 -17.36
CA SER A 47 5.39 5.82 -18.60
C SER A 47 6.13 5.20 -19.78
N LEU A 48 5.46 5.05 -20.91
CA LEU A 48 6.02 4.52 -22.15
C LEU A 48 5.19 4.95 -23.35
N GLY A 49 5.85 5.07 -24.50
CA GLY A 49 5.17 5.13 -25.79
C GLY A 49 4.93 3.74 -26.34
N ILE A 50 3.82 3.50 -26.99
CA ILE A 50 3.49 2.22 -27.64
C ILE A 50 2.93 2.45 -29.03
N ASN A 51 3.17 1.51 -29.94
CA ASN A 51 2.72 1.60 -31.32
C ASN A 51 1.27 1.10 -31.55
N ASN A 52 0.73 0.32 -30.62
CA ASN A 52 -0.61 -0.27 -30.78
C ASN A 52 -1.37 -0.27 -29.44
N VAL A 53 -2.07 0.83 -29.15
CA VAL A 53 -2.83 1.02 -27.91
C VAL A 53 -3.99 0.03 -27.81
N ASP A 54 -4.68 -0.25 -28.91
CA ASP A 54 -5.85 -1.15 -28.91
C ASP A 54 -5.44 -2.58 -28.53
N LYS A 55 -4.34 -3.05 -29.08
CA LYS A 55 -3.80 -4.36 -28.72
C LYS A 55 -3.31 -4.39 -27.27
N PHE A 56 -2.67 -3.32 -26.82
CA PHE A 56 -2.25 -3.19 -25.42
C PHE A 56 -3.47 -3.26 -24.48
N ASP A 57 -4.53 -2.52 -24.77
CA ASP A 57 -5.75 -2.49 -23.96
C ASP A 57 -6.35 -3.91 -23.79
N LEU A 58 -6.42 -4.66 -24.87
CA LEU A 58 -6.94 -6.04 -24.87
C LEU A 58 -6.13 -6.98 -23.97
N VAL A 59 -4.81 -6.91 -24.02
CA VAL A 59 -3.94 -7.81 -23.25
C VAL A 59 -3.76 -7.32 -21.82
N PHE A 60 -3.73 -6.02 -21.60
CA PHE A 60 -3.57 -5.40 -20.30
C PHE A 60 -4.79 -5.59 -19.40
N TYR A 61 -5.99 -5.52 -19.97
CA TYR A 61 -7.26 -5.73 -19.26
C TYR A 61 -7.87 -7.12 -19.51
N SER A 62 -7.03 -8.11 -19.80
CA SER A 62 -7.49 -9.50 -19.88
C SER A 62 -7.75 -10.06 -18.47
N LYS A 63 -8.92 -10.65 -18.27
CA LYS A 63 -9.26 -11.33 -17.01
C LYS A 63 -8.66 -12.73 -16.88
N LYS A 64 -8.23 -13.33 -17.99
CA LYS A 64 -7.64 -14.67 -18.00
C LYS A 64 -6.14 -14.59 -17.73
N GLU A 65 -5.70 -15.28 -16.67
CA GLU A 65 -4.28 -15.52 -16.34
C GLU A 65 -3.37 -14.28 -16.47
N ASN A 66 -3.90 -13.13 -16.09
CA ASN A 66 -3.17 -11.88 -16.20
C ASN A 66 -2.35 -11.63 -14.93
N LEU A 67 -1.13 -12.12 -14.91
CA LEU A 67 -0.21 -11.90 -13.78
C LEU A 67 0.32 -10.46 -13.71
N VAL A 68 0.31 -9.75 -14.82
CA VAL A 68 0.76 -8.35 -14.88
C VAL A 68 -0.25 -7.42 -14.26
N ASN A 69 -1.51 -7.59 -14.63
CA ASN A 69 -2.62 -6.77 -14.17
C ASN A 69 -3.77 -7.64 -13.67
N PRO A 70 -3.65 -8.22 -12.47
CA PRO A 70 -4.68 -9.09 -11.91
C PRO A 70 -6.04 -8.38 -11.77
N TYR A 71 -7.11 -9.11 -12.04
CA TYR A 71 -8.46 -8.65 -11.76
C TYR A 71 -8.83 -8.96 -10.30
N ILE A 72 -9.29 -7.93 -9.59
CA ILE A 72 -9.67 -8.03 -8.18
C ILE A 72 -11.20 -8.23 -8.12
N ASP A 73 -11.63 -9.46 -7.93
CA ASP A 73 -13.05 -9.84 -8.00
C ASP A 73 -13.91 -9.07 -6.99
N ASN A 74 -13.44 -8.91 -5.77
CA ASN A 74 -14.17 -8.22 -4.69
C ASN A 74 -14.54 -6.78 -5.05
N TYR A 75 -13.71 -6.12 -5.85
CA TYR A 75 -13.91 -4.72 -6.25
C TYR A 75 -14.34 -4.59 -7.70
N ARG A 76 -14.39 -5.68 -8.45
CA ARG A 76 -14.68 -5.69 -9.90
C ARG A 76 -13.78 -4.71 -10.66
N SER A 77 -12.50 -4.69 -10.31
CA SER A 77 -11.52 -3.77 -10.86
C SER A 77 -10.19 -4.47 -11.12
N PHE A 78 -9.43 -3.97 -12.08
CA PHE A 78 -8.04 -4.39 -12.27
C PHE A 78 -7.12 -3.69 -11.25
N GLU A 79 -6.02 -4.35 -10.93
CA GLU A 79 -5.00 -3.81 -10.01
C GLU A 79 -4.33 -2.54 -10.55
N LEU A 80 -4.07 -2.53 -11.86
CA LEU A 80 -3.45 -1.41 -12.56
C LEU A 80 -4.45 -0.77 -13.53
N GLU A 81 -4.22 0.52 -13.78
CA GLU A 81 -4.90 1.28 -14.82
C GLU A 81 -3.87 2.07 -15.63
N TYR A 82 -4.24 2.53 -16.81
CA TYR A 82 -3.41 3.45 -17.57
C TYR A 82 -4.22 4.63 -18.09
N LYS A 83 -3.52 5.74 -18.30
CA LYS A 83 -4.04 6.95 -18.95
C LYS A 83 -3.10 7.34 -20.05
N LYS A 84 -3.65 7.93 -21.10
CA LYS A 84 -2.86 8.53 -22.19
C LYS A 84 -2.55 10.00 -21.85
N ASN A 85 -1.30 10.39 -21.95
CA ASN A 85 -0.90 11.78 -21.75
C ASN A 85 -0.93 12.58 -23.07
N LYS A 86 -0.57 13.88 -23.01
CA LYS A 86 -0.56 14.79 -24.16
C LYS A 86 0.47 14.41 -25.23
N ASP A 87 1.51 13.65 -24.86
CA ASP A 87 2.60 13.24 -25.77
C ASP A 87 2.37 11.85 -26.36
N ASP A 88 1.12 11.38 -26.38
CA ASP A 88 0.73 10.04 -26.83
C ASP A 88 1.41 8.89 -26.09
N GLN A 89 1.93 9.16 -24.91
CA GLN A 89 2.46 8.13 -24.02
C GLN A 89 1.37 7.61 -23.09
N ILE A 90 1.46 6.35 -22.71
CA ILE A 90 0.64 5.80 -21.64
C ILE A 90 1.35 5.92 -20.31
N ILE A 91 0.59 6.20 -19.27
CA ILE A 91 1.03 6.24 -17.88
C ILE A 91 0.27 5.19 -17.10
N ILE A 92 0.99 4.19 -16.62
CA ILE A 92 0.45 3.07 -15.84
C ILE A 92 0.60 3.40 -14.35
N SER A 93 -0.47 3.22 -13.61
CA SER A 93 -0.51 3.40 -12.15
C SER A 93 -1.37 2.31 -11.50
N PHE A 94 -1.25 2.16 -10.19
CA PHE A 94 -2.22 1.35 -9.46
C PHE A 94 -3.59 2.02 -9.50
N SER A 95 -4.62 1.23 -9.71
CA SER A 95 -6.00 1.70 -9.60
C SER A 95 -6.34 2.03 -8.14
N LYS A 96 -7.44 2.74 -7.91
CA LYS A 96 -7.95 3.00 -6.57
C LYS A 96 -8.04 1.73 -5.73
N PHE A 97 -8.58 0.66 -6.30
CA PHE A 97 -8.74 -0.61 -5.59
C PHE A 97 -7.46 -1.43 -5.51
N GLY A 98 -6.54 -1.26 -6.46
CA GLY A 98 -5.18 -1.78 -6.35
C GLY A 98 -4.44 -1.17 -5.17
N LEU A 99 -4.50 0.14 -5.00
CA LEU A 99 -3.94 0.85 -3.83
C LEU A 99 -4.60 0.41 -2.52
N LEU A 100 -5.93 0.28 -2.51
CA LEU A 100 -6.67 -0.20 -1.34
C LEU A 100 -6.22 -1.60 -0.91
N THR A 101 -6.03 -2.50 -1.86
CA THR A 101 -5.54 -3.86 -1.59
C THR A 101 -4.12 -3.85 -1.01
N ILE A 102 -3.22 -3.03 -1.55
CA ILE A 102 -1.86 -2.87 -1.03
C ILE A 102 -1.89 -2.31 0.40
N ASN A 103 -2.66 -1.28 0.64
CA ASN A 103 -2.78 -0.65 1.95
C ASN A 103 -3.37 -1.61 2.99
N ASN A 104 -4.40 -2.37 2.64
CA ASN A 104 -5.01 -3.35 3.54
C ASN A 104 -4.01 -4.46 3.92
N SER A 105 -3.26 -4.98 2.96
CA SER A 105 -2.23 -5.98 3.23
C SER A 105 -1.11 -5.43 4.12
N ALA A 106 -0.64 -4.23 3.83
CA ALA A 106 0.37 -3.55 4.64
C ALA A 106 -0.12 -3.32 6.07
N LEU A 107 -1.38 -2.91 6.22
CA LEU A 107 -2.00 -2.68 7.53
C LEU A 107 -2.09 -3.97 8.35
N GLN A 108 -2.54 -5.08 7.75
CA GLN A 108 -2.63 -6.37 8.44
C GLN A 108 -1.25 -6.90 8.87
N GLN A 109 -0.25 -6.79 8.01
CA GLN A 109 1.13 -7.12 8.37
C GLN A 109 1.65 -6.26 9.52
N SER A 110 1.33 -4.98 9.50
CA SER A 110 1.73 -4.02 10.55
C SER A 110 1.08 -4.34 11.89
N ILE A 111 -0.19 -4.71 11.90
CA ILE A 111 -0.91 -5.15 13.11
C ILE A 111 -0.21 -6.37 13.71
N GLU A 112 0.17 -7.34 12.90
CA GLU A 112 0.90 -8.52 13.37
C GLU A 112 2.28 -8.19 13.96
N ILE A 113 3.02 -7.31 13.30
CA ILE A 113 4.33 -6.86 13.78
C ILE A 113 4.19 -6.12 15.12
N VAL A 114 3.23 -5.21 15.21
CA VAL A 114 2.93 -4.48 16.45
C VAL A 114 2.58 -5.44 17.58
N ARG A 115 1.71 -6.42 17.31
CA ARG A 115 1.32 -7.44 18.29
C ARG A 115 2.52 -8.22 18.81
N ARG A 116 3.38 -8.71 17.94
CA ARG A 116 4.60 -9.43 18.32
C ARG A 116 5.53 -8.58 19.19
N ARG A 117 5.74 -7.34 18.80
CA ARG A 117 6.60 -6.41 19.55
C ARG A 117 6.07 -6.10 20.93
N ILE A 118 4.75 -5.99 21.07
CA ILE A 118 4.09 -5.75 22.35
C ILE A 118 4.14 -7.01 23.23
N ASP A 119 3.94 -8.19 22.67
CA ASP A 119 4.03 -9.47 23.38
C ASP A 119 5.45 -9.69 23.93
N ASP A 120 6.50 -9.32 23.18
CA ASP A 120 7.90 -9.42 23.60
C ASP A 120 8.20 -8.58 24.86
N VAL A 121 7.43 -7.53 25.12
CA VAL A 121 7.58 -6.66 26.30
C VAL A 121 6.80 -7.18 27.51
N GLY A 122 6.00 -8.21 27.33
CA GLY A 122 5.22 -8.80 28.39
C GLY A 122 4.01 -7.98 28.84
N THR A 123 3.51 -7.10 27.98
CA THR A 123 2.30 -6.31 28.23
C THR A 123 1.08 -7.24 28.12
N LYS A 124 0.29 -7.31 29.19
CA LYS A 124 -0.91 -8.13 29.20
C LYS A 124 -2.03 -7.46 28.40
N GLU A 125 -2.59 -8.23 27.46
CA GLU A 125 -3.82 -7.92 26.73
C GLU A 125 -3.84 -6.54 26.04
N PRO A 126 -2.93 -6.28 25.08
CA PRO A 126 -3.01 -5.07 24.28
C PRO A 126 -4.27 -5.10 23.40
N THR A 127 -4.93 -3.98 23.25
CA THR A 127 -5.96 -3.81 22.23
C THR A 127 -5.34 -3.15 21.00
N ILE A 128 -5.43 -3.82 19.86
CA ILE A 128 -4.91 -3.34 18.58
C ILE A 128 -6.06 -3.32 17.60
N LEU A 129 -6.46 -2.13 17.16
CA LEU A 129 -7.61 -1.91 16.28
C LEU A 129 -7.22 -1.16 15.02
N GLN A 130 -7.72 -1.63 13.90
CA GLN A 130 -7.65 -0.89 12.64
C GLN A 130 -8.56 0.33 12.71
N ARG A 131 -8.04 1.48 12.24
CA ARG A 131 -8.78 2.74 12.09
C ARG A 131 -8.60 3.26 10.67
N GLY A 132 -9.64 3.11 9.82
CA GLY A 132 -9.56 3.48 8.41
C GLY A 132 -8.56 2.61 7.63
N GLU A 133 -8.05 3.13 6.51
CA GLU A 133 -7.21 2.39 5.57
C GLU A 133 -5.74 2.32 5.97
N LYS A 134 -5.26 3.26 6.79
CA LYS A 134 -3.82 3.46 7.06
C LYS A 134 -3.46 3.59 8.54
N ARG A 135 -4.41 3.46 9.46
CA ARG A 135 -4.18 3.75 10.88
C ARG A 135 -4.44 2.55 11.77
N ILE A 136 -3.66 2.47 12.83
CA ILE A 136 -3.78 1.45 13.87
C ILE A 136 -3.85 2.16 15.22
N LEU A 137 -4.88 1.86 15.99
CA LEU A 137 -5.00 2.28 17.38
C LEU A 137 -4.48 1.17 18.29
N VAL A 138 -3.51 1.49 19.13
CA VAL A 138 -2.93 0.57 20.10
C VAL A 138 -3.22 1.07 21.51
N GLU A 139 -3.94 0.28 22.30
CA GLU A 139 -4.18 0.54 23.70
C GLU A 139 -3.36 -0.44 24.55
N LEU A 140 -2.66 0.10 25.55
CA LEU A 140 -1.76 -0.65 26.42
C LEU A 140 -2.18 -0.44 27.87
N PRO A 141 -2.98 -1.37 28.44
CA PRO A 141 -3.40 -1.25 29.82
C PRO A 141 -2.18 -1.34 30.76
N GLY A 142 -2.12 -0.42 31.72
CA GLY A 142 -1.10 -0.43 32.78
C GLY A 142 0.28 0.05 32.38
N LEU A 143 0.48 0.52 31.15
CA LEU A 143 1.75 1.09 30.74
C LEU A 143 1.73 2.60 30.96
N LYS A 144 2.74 3.07 31.71
CA LYS A 144 2.87 4.49 32.08
C LYS A 144 3.87 5.28 31.24
N ASP A 145 4.66 4.59 30.41
CA ASP A 145 5.70 5.19 29.59
C ASP A 145 5.48 4.93 28.10
N PRO A 146 4.81 5.85 27.40
CA PRO A 146 4.58 5.73 25.95
C PRO A 146 5.89 5.81 25.13
N ASP A 147 6.95 6.43 25.64
CA ASP A 147 8.21 6.58 24.90
C ASP A 147 8.94 5.26 24.71
N ARG A 148 8.83 4.36 25.69
CA ARG A 148 9.39 3.01 25.59
C ARG A 148 8.76 2.22 24.44
N ILE A 149 7.47 2.38 24.22
CA ILE A 149 6.74 1.69 23.15
C ILE A 149 7.04 2.32 21.80
N LYS A 150 7.15 3.65 21.74
CA LYS A 150 7.60 4.35 20.53
C LYS A 150 8.96 3.84 20.07
N ALA A 151 9.91 3.71 20.99
CA ALA A 151 11.24 3.19 20.70
C ALA A 151 11.19 1.74 20.20
N LEU A 152 10.31 0.92 20.77
CA LEU A 152 10.13 -0.47 20.39
C LEU A 152 9.51 -0.63 19.00
N LEU A 153 8.50 0.15 18.67
CA LEU A 153 7.82 0.13 17.39
C LEU A 153 8.60 0.83 16.28
N GLY A 154 9.39 1.86 16.63
CA GLY A 154 10.21 2.61 15.67
C GLY A 154 11.38 1.82 15.07
N LYS A 155 11.74 0.68 15.65
CA LYS A 155 12.78 -0.22 15.13
C LYS A 155 12.29 -1.21 14.09
N THR A 156 11.04 -1.16 13.72
CA THR A 156 10.44 -2.08 12.74
C THR A 156 10.75 -1.58 11.32
N ALA A 157 11.82 -2.10 10.74
CA ALA A 157 12.54 -1.52 9.61
C ALA A 157 11.82 -1.54 8.24
N LYS A 158 10.66 -2.20 8.08
CA LYS A 158 9.99 -2.35 6.77
C LYS A 158 8.73 -1.52 6.58
N LEU A 159 8.20 -0.94 7.64
CA LEU A 159 6.98 -0.15 7.59
C LEU A 159 7.23 1.15 8.35
N ASN A 160 7.20 2.26 7.63
CA ASN A 160 7.33 3.57 8.25
C ASN A 160 6.06 3.90 9.02
N PHE A 161 6.11 3.77 10.35
CA PHE A 161 5.04 4.23 11.23
C PHE A 161 5.23 5.69 11.57
N ARG A 162 4.16 6.44 11.49
CA ARG A 162 4.08 7.79 12.00
C ARG A 162 3.13 7.84 13.20
N LEU A 163 3.60 8.40 14.30
CA LEU A 163 2.74 8.75 15.41
C LEU A 163 1.94 10.00 15.08
N ILE A 164 0.61 9.91 15.16
CA ILE A 164 -0.28 11.02 14.81
C ILE A 164 -0.73 11.79 16.04
N SER A 165 -0.98 11.11 17.17
CA SER A 165 -1.34 11.78 18.42
C SER A 165 -0.93 10.98 19.64
N GLU A 166 -0.58 11.71 20.69
CA GLU A 166 -0.37 11.19 22.02
C GLU A 166 -1.56 11.57 22.89
N ASN A 167 -2.12 10.56 23.57
CA ASN A 167 -2.93 10.70 24.78
C ASN A 167 -3.70 12.03 24.95
N SER A 168 -4.60 12.36 24.09
CA SER A 168 -5.64 13.29 24.45
C SER A 168 -6.98 12.63 24.21
N GLU A 169 -7.81 12.59 25.22
CA GLU A 169 -9.22 12.19 25.10
C GLU A 169 -9.91 12.92 23.94
N PHE A 170 -9.47 14.13 23.61
CA PHE A 170 -9.94 14.94 22.48
C PHE A 170 -9.49 14.46 21.10
N GLY A 171 -8.37 13.77 20.98
CA GLY A 171 -7.85 13.29 19.69
C GLY A 171 -8.55 12.03 19.20
N ILE A 172 -9.04 11.21 20.11
CA ILE A 172 -9.67 9.92 19.83
C ILE A 172 -11.13 10.12 19.41
N ASP A 173 -11.86 11.01 20.06
CA ASP A 173 -13.26 11.30 19.72
C ASP A 173 -13.43 11.92 18.33
N ARG A 174 -12.48 12.69 17.84
CA ARG A 174 -12.48 13.23 16.47
C ARG A 174 -12.20 12.17 15.41
N LEU A 175 -11.47 11.13 15.75
CA LEU A 175 -11.06 10.07 14.82
C LEU A 175 -12.07 8.92 14.76
N ILE A 176 -12.96 8.84 15.75
CA ILE A 176 -14.06 7.86 15.80
C ILE A 176 -15.29 8.39 15.05
N SER A 177 -15.38 9.69 14.82
CA SER A 177 -16.52 10.36 14.17
C SER A 177 -16.35 10.61 12.66
N GLU A 178 -15.19 10.27 12.06
CA GLU A 178 -14.93 10.25 10.63
C GLU A 178 -14.81 8.79 10.13
#